data_f16027745f5d8539b9374278bffda4f2
#
_entry.id   f16027745f5d8539b9374278bffda4f2
#
_cell.length_a   1.000
_cell.length_b   1.000
_cell.length_c   1.000
_cell.angle_alpha   90.00
_cell.angle_beta   90.00
_cell.angle_gamma   90.00
#
_symmetry.space_group_name_H-M   'P 1'
#
loop_
_entity.id
_entity.type
_entity.pdbx_description
1 polymer ?
#
loop_
_entity_poly.entity_id
_entity_poly.type
_entity_poly.pdbx_seq_one_letter_code
_entity_poly.pdbx_strand_id
1 'polypeptide(L)'
;MELVSIGFGGLVAAGRLVALVSPDSAPVKRLVSEARDRSMLIDATFGRKTAAVLVMDSDHVILSGLPLEKLAPRFGVDPTVLEEEE
;
A
#
# COMPACT_ATOMS: atom_id res chain seq x y z
N MET A 1 -18.25 -7.11 -2.48
CA MET A 1 -16.83 -6.77 -2.14
C MET A 1 -16.07 -6.53 -3.43
N GLU A 2 -15.36 -5.43 -3.50
CA GLU A 2 -14.56 -5.11 -4.67
C GLU A 2 -13.10 -5.48 -4.41
N LEU A 3 -12.50 -6.23 -5.34
CA LEU A 3 -11.08 -6.56 -5.28
C LEU A 3 -10.35 -5.70 -6.31
N VAL A 4 -9.25 -5.11 -5.87
CA VAL A 4 -8.48 -4.18 -6.70
C VAL A 4 -7.07 -4.75 -6.86
N SER A 5 -6.57 -4.74 -8.11
CA SER A 5 -5.22 -5.20 -8.39
C SER A 5 -4.19 -4.19 -7.89
N ILE A 6 -3.20 -4.69 -7.16
CA ILE A 6 -2.07 -3.87 -6.71
C ILE A 6 -0.79 -4.27 -7.46
N GLY A 7 -0.98 -4.97 -8.59
CA GLY A 7 0.12 -5.35 -9.47
C GLY A 7 0.67 -6.72 -9.15
N PHE A 8 1.27 -7.33 -10.17
CA PHE A 8 2.06 -8.55 -10.03
C PHE A 8 1.28 -9.69 -9.36
N GLY A 9 -0.01 -9.76 -9.67
CA GLY A 9 -0.86 -10.85 -9.17
C GLY A 9 -1.52 -10.60 -7.83
N GLY A 10 -1.24 -9.46 -7.18
CA GLY A 10 -1.84 -9.15 -5.89
C GLY A 10 -3.20 -8.49 -6.03
N LEU A 11 -4.15 -8.92 -5.22
CA LEU A 11 -5.49 -8.33 -5.14
C LEU A 11 -5.79 -8.00 -3.68
N VAL A 12 -6.40 -6.84 -3.45
CA VAL A 12 -6.81 -6.46 -2.10
C VAL A 12 -8.27 -6.03 -2.10
N ALA A 13 -8.91 -6.19 -0.95
CA ALA A 13 -10.30 -5.75 -0.77
C ALA A 13 -10.29 -4.22 -0.58
N ALA A 14 -10.80 -3.49 -1.58
CA ALA A 14 -10.73 -2.03 -1.57
C ALA A 14 -11.41 -1.42 -0.35
N GLY A 15 -12.52 -2.01 0.09
CA GLY A 15 -13.27 -1.47 1.22
C GLY A 15 -12.60 -1.66 2.57
N ARG A 16 -11.48 -2.37 2.63
CA ARG A 16 -10.77 -2.62 3.87
C ARG A 16 -9.44 -1.87 3.95
N LEU A 17 -9.17 -1.02 2.96
CA LEU A 17 -7.96 -0.20 2.95
C LEU A 17 -8.16 1.01 3.85
N VAL A 18 -7.21 1.22 4.76
CA VAL A 18 -7.22 2.36 5.67
C VAL A 18 -6.35 3.48 5.13
N ALA A 19 -5.17 3.13 4.63
CA ALA A 19 -4.21 4.13 4.17
C ALA A 19 -3.34 3.56 3.05
N LEU A 20 -2.99 4.43 2.12
CA LEU A 20 -2.07 4.11 1.04
C LEU A 20 -0.97 5.15 1.10
N VAL A 21 0.25 4.73 1.39
CA VAL A 21 1.34 5.67 1.70
C VAL A 21 2.63 5.30 0.96
N SER A 22 3.50 6.30 0.85
CA SER A 22 4.83 6.12 0.29
C SER A 22 5.73 5.40 1.30
N PRO A 23 6.63 4.51 0.83
CA PRO A 23 7.54 3.80 1.73
C PRO A 23 8.70 4.66 2.25
N ASP A 24 8.83 5.91 1.80
CA ASP A 24 10.05 6.67 1.97
C ASP A 24 10.19 7.44 3.28
N SER A 25 9.18 7.45 4.14
CA SER A 25 9.27 8.17 5.41
C SER A 25 9.69 7.24 6.54
N ALA A 26 10.33 7.81 7.57
CA ALA A 26 10.75 7.03 8.73
C ALA A 26 9.56 6.39 9.46
N PRO A 27 8.45 7.09 9.67
CA PRO A 27 7.28 6.47 10.31
C PRO A 27 6.75 5.26 9.54
N VAL A 28 6.74 5.33 8.21
CA VAL A 28 6.24 4.20 7.41
C VAL A 28 7.22 3.04 7.46
N LYS A 29 8.53 3.32 7.45
CA LYS A 29 9.52 2.26 7.58
C LYS A 29 9.39 1.54 8.92
N ARG A 30 9.09 2.29 9.97
CA ARG A 30 8.87 1.69 11.29
C ARG A 30 7.61 0.82 11.28
N LEU A 31 6.55 1.31 10.64
CA LEU A 31 5.31 0.57 10.53
C LEU A 31 5.53 -0.78 9.82
N VAL A 32 6.30 -0.77 8.74
CA VAL A 32 6.64 -1.98 8.00
C VAL A 32 7.44 -2.94 8.87
N SER A 33 8.43 -2.42 9.60
CA SER A 33 9.27 -3.24 10.45
C SER A 33 8.45 -3.89 11.58
N GLU A 34 7.55 -3.13 12.19
CA GLU A 34 6.70 -3.66 13.26
C GLU A 34 5.74 -4.71 12.72
N ALA A 35 5.19 -4.50 11.53
CA ALA A 35 4.31 -5.49 10.92
C ALA A 35 5.07 -6.78 10.63
N ARG A 36 6.31 -6.66 10.18
CA ARG A 36 7.15 -7.84 9.94
C ARG A 36 7.36 -8.62 11.22
N ASP A 37 7.67 -7.92 12.31
CA ASP A 37 7.93 -8.57 13.60
C ASP A 37 6.69 -9.26 14.14
N ARG A 38 5.50 -8.77 13.79
CA ARG A 38 4.24 -9.32 14.28
C ARG A 38 3.62 -10.31 13.29
N SER A 39 4.33 -10.64 12.22
CA SER A 39 3.84 -11.53 11.17
C SER A 39 2.56 -11.01 10.50
N MET A 40 2.45 -9.70 10.41
CA MET A 40 1.32 -9.03 9.78
C MET A 40 1.72 -8.34 8.47
N LEU A 41 2.91 -8.65 7.96
CA LEU A 41 3.41 -8.05 6.72
C LEU A 41 3.16 -9.01 5.56
N ILE A 42 2.58 -8.48 4.49
CA ILE A 42 2.39 -9.23 3.25
C ILE A 42 3.19 -8.54 2.16
N ASP A 43 4.20 -9.25 1.64
CA ASP A 43 5.03 -8.70 0.57
C ASP A 43 4.44 -9.14 -0.77
N ALA A 44 3.79 -8.20 -1.46
CA ALA A 44 3.17 -8.43 -2.75
C ALA A 44 3.96 -7.76 -3.88
N THR A 45 5.25 -7.44 -3.63
CA THR A 45 6.08 -6.81 -4.66
C THR A 45 6.57 -7.80 -5.70
N PHE A 46 6.51 -9.07 -5.39
CA PHE A 46 7.00 -10.13 -6.28
C PHE A 46 8.46 -9.92 -6.65
N GLY A 47 9.28 -9.55 -5.66
CA GLY A 47 10.72 -9.33 -5.87
C GLY A 47 11.09 -7.95 -6.37
N ARG A 48 10.11 -7.08 -6.61
CA ARG A 48 10.38 -5.71 -7.05
C ARG A 48 10.58 -4.79 -5.87
N LYS A 49 11.16 -3.62 -6.12
CA LYS A 49 11.33 -2.62 -5.08
C LYS A 49 9.96 -2.16 -4.58
N THR A 50 9.82 -2.00 -3.28
CA THR A 50 8.60 -1.48 -2.70
C THR A 50 8.38 -0.04 -3.15
N ALA A 51 7.25 0.21 -3.79
CA ALA A 51 6.91 1.54 -4.28
C ALA A 51 5.71 2.14 -3.55
N ALA A 52 4.93 1.32 -2.85
CA ALA A 52 3.80 1.80 -2.06
C ALA A 52 3.52 0.83 -0.91
N VAL A 53 2.92 1.35 0.15
CA VAL A 53 2.57 0.58 1.33
C VAL A 53 1.08 0.77 1.59
N LEU A 54 0.36 -0.35 1.74
CA LEU A 54 -1.08 -0.35 2.01
C LEU A 54 -1.32 -0.81 3.44
N VAL A 55 -2.09 -0.04 4.19
CA VAL A 55 -2.45 -0.39 5.57
C VAL A 55 -3.93 -0.78 5.56
N MET A 56 -4.21 -1.98 6.03
CA MET A 56 -5.57 -2.53 6.03
C MET A 56 -6.20 -2.41 7.41
N ASP A 57 -7.52 -2.53 7.46
CA ASP A 57 -8.25 -2.40 8.73
C ASP A 57 -8.02 -3.59 9.67
N SER A 58 -7.38 -4.63 9.19
CA SER A 58 -7.00 -5.80 10.00
C SER A 58 -5.62 -5.66 10.61
N ASP A 59 -4.98 -4.49 10.46
CA ASP A 59 -3.59 -4.21 10.87
C ASP A 59 -2.56 -4.88 9.98
N HIS A 60 -2.98 -5.54 8.92
CA HIS A 60 -2.02 -6.05 7.94
C HIS A 60 -1.42 -4.90 7.15
N VAL A 61 -0.13 -5.02 6.85
CA VAL A 61 0.59 -4.05 6.04
C VAL A 61 1.05 -4.78 4.78
N ILE A 62 0.71 -4.23 3.62
CA ILE A 62 0.98 -4.88 2.33
C ILE A 62 1.93 -4.01 1.53
N LEU A 63 2.98 -4.62 0.99
CA LEU A 63 3.95 -3.92 0.16
C LEU A 63 3.59 -4.15 -1.31
N SER A 64 3.60 -3.08 -2.10
CA SER A 64 3.30 -3.15 -3.53
C SER A 64 4.47 -2.59 -4.33
N GLY A 65 4.72 -3.19 -5.50
CA GLY A 65 5.72 -2.69 -6.44
C GLY A 65 5.20 -1.60 -7.35
N LEU A 66 3.91 -1.23 -7.25
CA LEU A 66 3.35 -0.13 -8.03
C LEU A 66 3.38 1.16 -7.22
N PRO A 67 3.75 2.30 -7.83
CA PRO A 67 3.79 3.57 -7.10
C PRO A 67 2.40 4.12 -6.83
N LEU A 68 2.33 5.10 -5.93
CA LEU A 68 1.08 5.70 -5.49
C LEU A 68 0.24 6.23 -6.66
N GLU A 69 0.88 6.90 -7.62
CA GLU A 69 0.15 7.50 -8.73
C GLU A 69 -0.50 6.45 -9.63
N LYS A 70 -0.02 5.21 -9.57
CA LYS A 70 -0.65 4.12 -10.30
C LYS A 70 -1.74 3.44 -9.49
N LEU A 71 -1.58 3.41 -8.17
CA LEU A 71 -2.55 2.74 -7.31
C LEU A 71 -3.75 3.61 -6.97
N ALA A 72 -3.52 4.91 -6.74
CA ALA A 72 -4.60 5.80 -6.32
C ALA A 72 -5.83 5.75 -7.23
N PRO A 73 -5.66 5.80 -8.59
CA PRO A 73 -6.84 5.72 -9.45
C PRO A 73 -7.60 4.41 -9.31
N ARG A 74 -6.90 3.34 -8.99
CA ARG A 74 -7.53 2.02 -8.84
C ARG A 74 -8.45 1.98 -7.63
N PHE A 75 -8.20 2.87 -6.66
CA PHE A 75 -9.04 3.02 -5.47
C PHE A 75 -9.97 4.22 -5.57
N GLY A 76 -10.11 4.79 -6.78
CA GLY A 76 -11.05 5.88 -7.01
C GLY A 76 -10.53 7.27 -6.63
N VAL A 77 -9.22 7.42 -6.47
CA VAL A 77 -8.62 8.70 -6.08
C VAL A 77 -7.99 9.36 -7.29
N ASP A 78 -8.26 10.67 -7.47
CA ASP A 78 -7.64 11.46 -8.53
C ASP A 78 -6.16 11.64 -8.17
N PRO A 79 -5.23 11.24 -9.06
CA PRO A 79 -3.79 11.34 -8.74
C PRO A 79 -3.30 12.76 -8.45
N THR A 80 -4.02 13.80 -8.88
CA THR A 80 -3.60 15.16 -8.58
C THR A 80 -3.61 15.46 -7.09
N VAL A 81 -4.38 14.70 -6.30
CA VAL A 81 -4.39 14.83 -4.85
C VAL A 81 -3.00 14.59 -4.26
N LEU A 82 -2.19 13.75 -4.93
CA LEU A 82 -0.86 13.40 -4.44
C LEU A 82 0.15 14.54 -4.60
N GLU A 83 -0.20 15.56 -5.37
CA GLU A 83 0.69 16.71 -5.59
C GLU A 83 0.47 17.83 -4.60
N GLU A 84 -0.55 17.71 -3.75
CA GLU A 84 -0.86 18.74 -2.76
C GLU A 84 0.06 18.56 -1.56
N GLU A 85 0.63 19.67 -1.08
CA GLU A 85 1.52 19.65 0.07
C GLU A 85 0.98 20.59 1.13
N GLU A 86 1.09 20.17 2.37
CA GLU A 86 0.67 20.95 3.52
C GLU A 86 1.78 21.83 4.03
#